data_62716142d72c2eb93f14721cdcd496bd
#
_entry.id   62716142d72c2eb93f14721cdcd496bd
#
_cell.length_a   1.000
_cell.length_b   1.000
_cell.length_c   1.000
_cell.angle_alpha   90.00
_cell.angle_beta   90.00
_cell.angle_gamma   90.00
#
_symmetry.space_group_name_H-M   'P 1'
#
loop_
_entity.id
_entity.type
_entity.pdbx_description
1 polymer ?
#
loop_
_entity_poly.entity_id
_entity_poly.type
_entity_poly.pdbx_seq_one_letter_code
_entity_poly.pdbx_strand_id
1 'polypeptide(L)'
;MTITLTQQLGVSEYPRALDALHHSIRPDGPVPAPTGHVAASVAALPSAEPTPLRRFGLAVTPPPGGADRPPVPGDVAERFATGLLDLHRAVLRRAFDQALEHLGERSSEGASLLARQLVQAQLADIAMALREDEAMPPERRCGDGAARWRTHQRLVRIGRTILYLFGAAGFLLDGPAGELYLAEVTGNLYLHPGAPRPGRSTEDHHA
;
A
#
# COMPACT_ATOMS: atom_id res chain seq x y z
N MET A 1 -6.98 -27.48 -30.85
CA MET A 1 -6.82 -26.02 -30.75
C MET A 1 -6.32 -25.75 -29.33
N THR A 2 -5.00 -25.73 -29.14
CA THR A 2 -4.32 -25.66 -27.85
C THR A 2 -4.22 -24.19 -27.49
N ILE A 3 -4.98 -23.72 -26.51
CA ILE A 3 -4.87 -22.36 -25.98
C ILE A 3 -3.61 -22.33 -25.13
N THR A 4 -2.58 -21.69 -25.65
CA THR A 4 -1.33 -21.38 -24.93
C THR A 4 -1.64 -20.29 -23.89
N LEU A 5 -1.90 -20.71 -22.65
CA LEU A 5 -2.01 -19.86 -21.48
C LEU A 5 -0.59 -19.40 -21.06
N THR A 6 0.05 -18.62 -21.93
CA THR A 6 1.23 -17.82 -21.56
C THR A 6 0.82 -16.35 -21.59
N GLN A 7 -0.17 -16.00 -20.79
CA GLN A 7 -0.37 -14.61 -20.41
C GLN A 7 0.72 -14.32 -19.37
N GLN A 8 1.69 -13.49 -19.75
CA GLN A 8 2.70 -12.92 -18.89
C GLN A 8 2.01 -12.41 -17.63
N LEU A 9 2.29 -13.06 -16.50
CA LEU A 9 1.97 -12.56 -15.18
C LEU A 9 2.58 -11.16 -15.12
N GLY A 10 1.74 -10.14 -15.22
CA GLY A 10 2.17 -8.76 -15.10
C GLY A 10 2.81 -8.60 -13.74
N VAL A 11 4.12 -8.39 -13.71
CA VAL A 11 4.83 -8.06 -12.48
C VAL A 11 4.19 -6.80 -11.94
N SER A 12 3.62 -6.86 -10.75
CA SER A 12 3.02 -5.70 -10.08
C SER A 12 4.00 -4.51 -10.14
N GLU A 13 3.53 -3.35 -10.52
CA GLU A 13 4.34 -2.12 -10.58
C GLU A 13 4.68 -1.61 -9.18
N TYR A 14 3.90 -2.01 -8.19
CA TYR A 14 4.04 -1.56 -6.81
C TYR A 14 5.44 -1.76 -6.23
N PRO A 15 6.09 -2.94 -6.31
CA PRO A 15 7.44 -3.13 -5.77
C PRO A 15 8.48 -2.20 -6.39
N ARG A 16 8.40 -1.91 -7.69
CA ARG A 16 9.30 -0.96 -8.37
C ARG A 16 9.07 0.48 -7.91
N ALA A 17 7.81 0.87 -7.74
CA ALA A 17 7.47 2.20 -7.23
C ALA A 17 7.93 2.38 -5.77
N LEU A 18 7.85 1.32 -4.95
CA LEU A 18 8.38 1.31 -3.60
C LEU A 18 9.91 1.46 -3.59
N ASP A 19 10.64 0.76 -4.48
CA ASP A 19 12.09 0.93 -4.61
C ASP A 19 12.47 2.35 -5.04
N ALA A 20 11.72 2.93 -5.98
CA ALA A 20 11.91 4.33 -6.39
C ALA A 20 11.68 5.30 -5.23
N LEU A 21 10.68 5.05 -4.38
CA LEU A 21 10.45 5.83 -3.18
C LEU A 21 11.62 5.71 -2.21
N HIS A 22 12.12 4.51 -1.93
CA HIS A 22 13.31 4.30 -1.09
C HIS A 22 14.50 5.12 -1.60
N HIS A 23 14.80 4.97 -2.89
CA HIS A 23 15.92 5.66 -3.53
C HIS A 23 15.79 7.19 -3.49
N SER A 24 14.58 7.72 -3.69
CA SER A 24 14.33 9.17 -3.66
C SER A 24 14.55 9.79 -2.28
N ILE A 25 14.33 9.02 -1.22
CA ILE A 25 14.47 9.46 0.17
C ILE A 25 15.88 9.17 0.70
N ARG A 26 16.45 8.03 0.34
CA ARG A 26 17.74 7.55 0.79
C ARG A 26 18.45 6.79 -0.33
N PRO A 27 19.29 7.48 -1.14
CA PRO A 27 20.02 6.85 -2.26
C PRO A 27 20.96 5.71 -1.83
N ASP A 28 21.51 5.77 -0.62
CA ASP A 28 22.50 4.81 -0.09
C ASP A 28 21.88 3.48 0.39
N GLY A 29 20.58 3.30 0.25
CA GLY A 29 19.90 2.06 0.62
C GLY A 29 18.47 2.26 1.09
N PRO A 30 17.73 1.15 1.30
CA PRO A 30 16.33 1.24 1.64
C PRO A 30 16.11 1.82 3.06
N VAL A 31 15.02 2.54 3.20
CA VAL A 31 14.56 3.08 4.49
C VAL A 31 13.98 1.92 5.31
N PRO A 32 14.46 1.64 6.53
CA PRO A 32 13.85 0.62 7.38
C PRO A 32 12.58 1.14 8.06
N ALA A 33 11.68 0.22 8.35
CA ALA A 33 10.50 0.46 9.17
C ALA A 33 10.90 0.75 10.64
N PRO A 34 9.98 1.25 11.47
CA PRO A 34 10.22 1.44 12.91
C PRO A 34 10.69 0.18 13.64
N THR A 35 10.28 -1.01 13.17
CA THR A 35 10.71 -2.32 13.66
C THR A 35 12.11 -2.73 13.17
N GLY A 36 12.72 -1.97 12.28
CA GLY A 36 13.99 -2.30 11.62
C GLY A 36 13.85 -3.16 10.35
N HIS A 37 12.68 -3.74 10.09
CA HIS A 37 12.44 -4.50 8.87
C HIS A 37 12.48 -3.59 7.63
N VAL A 38 12.82 -4.19 6.49
CA VAL A 38 12.81 -3.51 5.19
C VAL A 38 11.93 -4.30 4.23
N ALA A 39 11.00 -3.61 3.57
CA ALA A 39 10.26 -4.16 2.44
C ALA A 39 10.70 -3.47 1.16
N ALA A 40 11.07 -4.23 0.13
CA ALA A 40 11.45 -3.73 -1.18
C ALA A 40 11.19 -4.80 -2.24
N SER A 41 11.47 -4.53 -3.51
CA SER A 41 11.32 -5.55 -4.55
C SER A 41 12.25 -6.75 -4.29
N VAL A 42 11.87 -7.90 -4.83
CA VAL A 42 12.73 -9.11 -4.82
C VAL A 42 14.08 -8.83 -5.51
N ALA A 43 14.10 -7.93 -6.49
CA ALA A 43 15.33 -7.53 -7.17
C ALA A 43 16.25 -6.70 -6.26
N ALA A 44 15.69 -5.83 -5.43
CA ALA A 44 16.44 -5.03 -4.47
C ALA A 44 16.90 -5.83 -3.23
N LEU A 45 16.16 -6.90 -2.88
CA LEU A 45 16.44 -7.76 -1.73
C LEU A 45 16.53 -9.23 -2.15
N PRO A 46 17.51 -9.62 -2.98
CA PRO A 46 17.61 -10.98 -3.53
C PRO A 46 17.86 -12.05 -2.46
N SER A 47 18.58 -11.70 -1.40
CA SER A 47 18.94 -12.60 -0.29
C SER A 47 17.89 -12.69 0.81
N ALA A 48 16.73 -12.02 0.67
CA ALA A 48 15.65 -12.11 1.64
C ALA A 48 15.08 -13.53 1.70
N GLU A 49 14.71 -13.95 2.92
CA GLU A 49 14.05 -15.25 3.11
C GLU A 49 12.76 -15.37 2.28
N PRO A 50 12.42 -16.57 1.81
CA PRO A 50 11.19 -16.81 1.08
C PRO A 50 9.96 -16.49 1.94
N THR A 51 9.17 -15.55 1.48
CA THR A 51 7.87 -15.19 2.09
C THR A 51 6.76 -15.31 1.04
N PRO A 52 5.49 -15.45 1.44
CA PRO A 52 4.37 -15.43 0.50
C PRO A 52 4.30 -14.16 -0.36
N LEU A 53 4.94 -13.07 0.08
CA LEU A 53 4.97 -11.79 -0.65
C LEU A 53 5.85 -11.85 -1.92
N ARG A 54 6.80 -12.79 -1.99
CA ARG A 54 7.68 -12.94 -3.17
C ARG A 54 6.92 -13.21 -4.47
N ARG A 55 5.76 -13.88 -4.38
CA ARG A 55 4.91 -14.12 -5.56
C ARG A 55 4.36 -12.82 -6.16
N PHE A 56 4.30 -11.74 -5.36
CA PHE A 56 3.91 -10.39 -5.80
C PHE A 56 5.11 -9.51 -6.11
N GLY A 57 6.31 -10.07 -6.16
CA GLY A 57 7.54 -9.32 -6.41
C GLY A 57 8.08 -8.54 -5.21
N LEU A 58 7.50 -8.69 -4.00
CA LEU A 58 7.93 -8.01 -2.77
C LEU A 58 8.71 -8.99 -1.87
N ALA A 59 9.79 -8.49 -1.28
CA ALA A 59 10.54 -9.18 -0.25
C ALA A 59 10.57 -8.33 1.03
N VAL A 60 10.65 -9.01 2.18
CA VAL A 60 10.81 -8.37 3.49
C VAL A 60 11.99 -9.01 4.18
N THR A 61 12.92 -8.19 4.67
CA THR A 61 14.06 -8.66 5.47
C THR A 61 13.87 -8.26 6.93
N PRO A 62 14.31 -9.11 7.88
CA PRO A 62 14.46 -8.70 9.27
C PRO A 62 15.52 -7.59 9.39
N PRO A 63 15.59 -6.90 10.53
CA PRO A 63 16.64 -5.92 10.77
C PRO A 63 18.02 -6.57 10.61
N PRO A 64 18.92 -6.03 9.77
CA PRO A 64 20.27 -6.55 9.67
C PRO A 64 21.00 -6.34 10.99
N GLY A 65 21.46 -7.44 11.62
CA GLY A 65 22.46 -7.41 12.68
C GLY A 65 22.04 -6.78 14.03
N GLY A 66 20.94 -7.26 14.64
CA GLY A 66 20.69 -6.96 16.07
C GLY A 66 20.27 -5.52 16.40
N ALA A 67 20.14 -5.24 17.70
CA ALA A 67 19.61 -4.00 18.28
C ALA A 67 20.48 -2.73 18.11
N ASP A 68 21.66 -2.82 17.50
CA ASP A 68 22.68 -1.75 17.47
C ASP A 68 22.65 -0.82 16.25
N ARG A 69 21.59 -0.86 15.46
CA ARG A 69 21.49 0.07 14.31
C ARG A 69 21.06 1.46 14.79
N PRO A 70 21.76 2.53 14.37
CA PRO A 70 21.30 3.88 14.67
C PRO A 70 19.89 4.09 14.14
N PRO A 71 19.01 4.74 14.93
CA PRO A 71 17.64 5.02 14.52
C PRO A 71 17.64 5.83 13.22
N VAL A 72 16.67 5.56 12.36
CA VAL A 72 16.47 6.36 11.15
C VAL A 72 16.18 7.81 11.57
N PRO A 73 16.84 8.80 10.98
CA PRO A 73 16.52 10.21 11.24
C PRO A 73 15.03 10.48 11.07
N GLY A 74 14.43 11.23 11.99
CA GLY A 74 12.98 11.44 12.03
C GLY A 74 12.42 12.04 10.75
N ASP A 75 13.15 12.99 10.14
CA ASP A 75 12.79 13.61 8.86
C ASP A 75 12.78 12.62 7.68
N VAL A 76 13.73 11.67 7.65
CA VAL A 76 13.79 10.60 6.64
C VAL A 76 12.57 9.67 6.79
N ALA A 77 12.28 9.26 8.03
CA ALA A 77 11.13 8.40 8.31
C ALA A 77 9.80 9.10 7.95
N GLU A 78 9.67 10.39 8.25
CA GLU A 78 8.47 11.17 7.94
C GLU A 78 8.26 11.37 6.44
N ARG A 79 9.32 11.74 5.72
CA ARG A 79 9.26 11.86 4.25
C ARG A 79 8.91 10.54 3.59
N PHE A 80 9.50 9.44 4.06
CA PHE A 80 9.16 8.11 3.54
C PHE A 80 7.71 7.74 3.83
N ALA A 81 7.24 7.95 5.05
CA ALA A 81 5.86 7.67 5.45
C ALA A 81 4.83 8.48 4.61
N THR A 82 5.14 9.74 4.32
CA THR A 82 4.31 10.59 3.44
C THR A 82 4.30 10.04 2.01
N GLY A 83 5.47 9.75 1.44
CA GLY A 83 5.57 9.17 0.10
C GLY A 83 4.89 7.81 -0.01
N LEU A 84 4.92 7.00 1.04
CA LEU A 84 4.20 5.72 1.06
C LEU A 84 2.68 5.89 1.01
N LEU A 85 2.14 6.90 1.71
CA LEU A 85 0.71 7.24 1.61
C LEU A 85 0.34 7.76 0.21
N ASP A 86 1.23 8.53 -0.43
CA ASP A 86 1.01 9.00 -1.80
C ASP A 86 1.07 7.84 -2.81
N LEU A 87 1.98 6.89 -2.62
CA LEU A 87 2.01 5.65 -3.40
C LEU A 87 0.72 4.85 -3.22
N HIS A 88 0.20 4.72 -1.99
CA HIS A 88 -1.07 4.05 -1.73
C HIS A 88 -2.24 4.74 -2.45
N ARG A 89 -2.29 6.09 -2.45
CA ARG A 89 -3.28 6.86 -3.23
C ARG A 89 -3.21 6.59 -4.73
N ALA A 90 -1.99 6.52 -5.27
CA ALA A 90 -1.80 6.22 -6.69
C ALA A 90 -2.33 4.82 -7.05
N VAL A 91 -2.10 3.83 -6.19
CA VAL A 91 -2.67 2.48 -6.35
C VAL A 91 -4.19 2.50 -6.32
N LEU A 92 -4.79 3.23 -5.37
CA LEU A 92 -6.26 3.34 -5.27
C LEU A 92 -6.89 3.99 -6.50
N ARG A 93 -6.29 5.07 -7.02
CA ARG A 93 -6.79 5.72 -8.26
C ARG A 93 -6.75 4.74 -9.43
N ARG A 94 -5.61 4.08 -9.63
CA ARG A 94 -5.46 3.09 -10.70
C ARG A 94 -6.46 1.93 -10.55
N ALA A 95 -6.65 1.40 -9.34
CA ALA A 95 -7.62 0.35 -9.09
C ALA A 95 -9.06 0.83 -9.35
N PHE A 96 -9.38 2.07 -9.03
CA PHE A 96 -10.69 2.67 -9.32
C PHE A 96 -10.93 2.82 -10.82
N ASP A 97 -9.94 3.31 -11.59
CA ASP A 97 -10.02 3.43 -13.04
C ASP A 97 -10.21 2.05 -13.70
N GLN A 98 -9.47 1.04 -13.26
CA GLN A 98 -9.64 -0.34 -13.70
C GLN A 98 -11.02 -0.92 -13.36
N ALA A 99 -11.60 -0.54 -12.20
CA ALA A 99 -12.96 -0.94 -11.86
C ALA A 99 -14.00 -0.32 -12.80
N LEU A 100 -13.81 0.94 -13.20
CA LEU A 100 -14.69 1.59 -14.19
C LEU A 100 -14.62 0.88 -15.55
N GLU A 101 -13.43 0.55 -16.04
CA GLU A 101 -13.24 -0.20 -17.28
C GLU A 101 -13.92 -1.58 -17.18
N HIS A 102 -13.63 -2.33 -16.11
CA HIS A 102 -14.20 -3.65 -15.86
C HIS A 102 -15.74 -3.65 -15.84
N LEU A 103 -16.36 -2.66 -15.20
CA LEU A 103 -17.81 -2.53 -15.14
C LEU A 103 -18.40 -2.06 -16.47
N GLY A 104 -17.63 -1.27 -17.24
CA GLY A 104 -18.03 -0.82 -18.58
C GLY A 104 -18.13 -1.94 -19.61
N GLU A 105 -17.21 -2.91 -19.51
CA GLU A 105 -17.15 -4.08 -20.40
C GLU A 105 -18.22 -5.14 -20.07
N ARG A 106 -18.84 -5.09 -18.90
CA ARG A 106 -19.82 -6.08 -18.44
C ARG A 106 -21.23 -5.58 -18.60
N SER A 107 -22.09 -6.49 -19.07
CA SER A 107 -23.52 -6.23 -19.19
C SER A 107 -24.33 -7.25 -18.41
N SER A 108 -25.50 -6.83 -17.95
CA SER A 108 -26.52 -7.68 -17.34
C SER A 108 -27.89 -7.26 -17.86
N GLU A 109 -28.67 -8.21 -18.37
CA GLU A 109 -30.00 -7.96 -18.96
C GLU A 109 -29.98 -6.90 -20.07
N GLY A 110 -28.91 -6.91 -20.91
CA GLY A 110 -28.78 -6.02 -22.05
C GLY A 110 -28.32 -4.59 -21.73
N ALA A 111 -28.04 -4.25 -20.48
CA ALA A 111 -27.48 -2.95 -20.07
C ALA A 111 -26.11 -3.11 -19.42
N SER A 112 -25.22 -2.11 -19.60
CA SER A 112 -23.93 -2.06 -18.91
C SER A 112 -24.14 -2.05 -17.40
N LEU A 113 -23.23 -2.70 -16.64
CA LEU A 113 -23.24 -2.62 -15.18
C LEU A 113 -23.07 -1.19 -14.67
N LEU A 114 -22.35 -0.33 -15.40
CA LEU A 114 -22.25 1.10 -15.08
C LEU A 114 -23.59 1.84 -15.09
N ALA A 115 -24.61 1.34 -15.84
CA ALA A 115 -25.94 1.94 -15.87
C ALA A 115 -26.82 1.53 -14.67
N ARG A 116 -26.38 0.59 -13.84
CA ARG A 116 -27.12 0.16 -12.66
C ARG A 116 -27.00 1.18 -11.54
N GLN A 117 -28.12 1.63 -11.02
CA GLN A 117 -28.21 2.70 -10.03
C GLN A 117 -27.37 2.42 -8.75
N LEU A 118 -27.37 1.16 -8.29
CA LEU A 118 -26.57 0.75 -7.13
C LEU A 118 -25.08 0.84 -7.40
N VAL A 119 -24.62 0.46 -8.60
CA VAL A 119 -23.22 0.57 -9.00
C VAL A 119 -22.80 2.03 -9.09
N GLN A 120 -23.65 2.89 -9.68
CA GLN A 120 -23.39 4.34 -9.74
C GLN A 120 -23.27 4.97 -8.36
N ALA A 121 -24.14 4.57 -7.42
CA ALA A 121 -24.07 5.04 -6.03
C ALA A 121 -22.74 4.62 -5.37
N GLN A 122 -22.33 3.38 -5.50
CA GLN A 122 -21.05 2.89 -4.97
C GLN A 122 -19.84 3.62 -5.59
N LEU A 123 -19.86 3.84 -6.90
CA LEU A 123 -18.79 4.59 -7.59
C LEU A 123 -18.73 6.05 -7.10
N ALA A 124 -19.89 6.69 -6.90
CA ALA A 124 -19.95 8.05 -6.36
C ALA A 124 -19.39 8.10 -4.93
N ASP A 125 -19.75 7.15 -4.06
CA ASP A 125 -19.24 7.08 -2.69
C ASP A 125 -17.71 6.92 -2.66
N ILE A 126 -17.15 6.05 -3.51
CA ILE A 126 -15.70 5.87 -3.62
C ILE A 126 -15.03 7.14 -4.14
N ALA A 127 -15.57 7.75 -5.19
CA ALA A 127 -15.04 8.99 -5.76
C ALA A 127 -15.05 10.13 -4.72
N MET A 128 -16.13 10.26 -3.95
CA MET A 128 -16.20 11.24 -2.85
C MET A 128 -15.15 10.94 -1.77
N ALA A 129 -15.00 9.70 -1.34
CA ALA A 129 -14.02 9.33 -0.33
C ALA A 129 -12.57 9.62 -0.77
N LEU A 130 -12.23 9.38 -2.06
CA LEU A 130 -10.94 9.75 -2.64
C LEU A 130 -10.74 11.27 -2.67
N ARG A 131 -11.77 12.04 -3.06
CA ARG A 131 -11.74 13.50 -3.07
C ARG A 131 -11.63 14.11 -1.67
N GLU A 132 -12.31 13.56 -0.70
CA GLU A 132 -12.20 13.98 0.70
C GLU A 132 -10.78 13.74 1.23
N ASP A 133 -10.15 12.61 0.89
CA ASP A 133 -8.77 12.36 1.26
C ASP A 133 -7.80 13.36 0.62
N GLU A 134 -7.99 13.69 -0.65
CA GLU A 134 -7.19 14.69 -1.38
C GLU A 134 -7.36 16.11 -0.79
N ALA A 135 -8.59 16.48 -0.45
CA ALA A 135 -8.92 17.78 0.09
C ALA A 135 -8.51 17.97 1.56
N MET A 136 -8.15 16.89 2.25
CA MET A 136 -7.76 16.96 3.66
C MET A 136 -6.46 17.76 3.83
N PRO A 137 -6.40 18.68 4.79
CA PRO A 137 -5.18 19.42 5.08
C PRO A 137 -3.99 18.51 5.38
N PRO A 138 -2.76 18.88 4.94
CA PRO A 138 -1.56 18.05 5.13
C PRO A 138 -1.33 17.65 6.59
N GLU A 139 -1.61 18.53 7.56
CA GLU A 139 -1.46 18.29 8.99
C GLU A 139 -2.33 17.15 9.49
N ARG A 140 -3.55 17.04 8.96
CA ARG A 140 -4.47 15.93 9.28
C ARG A 140 -4.12 14.65 8.54
N ARG A 141 -3.57 14.79 7.34
CA ARG A 141 -3.25 13.68 6.44
C ARG A 141 -1.92 13.01 6.76
N CYS A 142 -0.90 13.82 7.10
CA CYS A 142 0.49 13.37 7.26
C CYS A 142 1.19 13.98 8.49
N GLY A 143 0.48 14.68 9.40
CA GLY A 143 1.07 15.46 10.47
C GLY A 143 1.93 14.64 11.44
N ASP A 144 1.33 13.79 12.25
CA ASP A 144 2.04 12.90 13.16
C ASP A 144 1.87 11.42 12.79
N GLY A 145 2.54 10.53 13.52
CA GLY A 145 2.42 9.08 13.29
C GLY A 145 0.99 8.56 13.41
N ALA A 146 0.21 9.10 14.35
CA ALA A 146 -1.18 8.70 14.53
C ALA A 146 -2.06 9.22 13.38
N ALA A 147 -1.81 10.43 12.85
CA ALA A 147 -2.50 10.95 11.69
C ALA A 147 -2.21 10.12 10.44
N ARG A 148 -0.93 9.78 10.20
CA ARG A 148 -0.51 8.91 9.09
C ARG A 148 -1.15 7.53 9.18
N TRP A 149 -1.20 6.95 10.38
CA TRP A 149 -1.86 5.66 10.59
C TRP A 149 -3.37 5.72 10.31
N ARG A 150 -4.08 6.73 10.82
CA ARG A 150 -5.51 6.92 10.52
C ARG A 150 -5.77 7.09 9.03
N THR A 151 -4.91 7.84 8.33
CA THR A 151 -4.97 7.99 6.88
C THR A 151 -4.78 6.66 6.17
N HIS A 152 -3.75 5.89 6.53
CA HIS A 152 -3.53 4.55 5.99
C HIS A 152 -4.76 3.65 6.17
N GLN A 153 -5.33 3.58 7.36
CA GLN A 153 -6.51 2.76 7.64
C GLN A 153 -7.73 3.20 6.83
N ARG A 154 -7.87 4.49 6.54
CA ARG A 154 -8.92 5.00 5.66
C ARG A 154 -8.69 4.56 4.21
N LEU A 155 -7.46 4.69 3.69
CA LEU A 155 -7.11 4.25 2.34
C LEU A 155 -7.32 2.74 2.17
N VAL A 156 -6.97 1.93 3.15
CA VAL A 156 -7.25 0.47 3.16
C VAL A 156 -8.75 0.20 3.03
N ARG A 157 -9.61 0.93 3.75
CA ARG A 157 -11.07 0.76 3.65
C ARG A 157 -11.58 1.13 2.27
N ILE A 158 -11.11 2.23 1.68
CA ILE A 158 -11.46 2.61 0.30
C ILE A 158 -11.05 1.50 -0.67
N GLY A 159 -9.82 0.98 -0.55
CA GLY A 159 -9.33 -0.12 -1.39
C GLY A 159 -10.21 -1.37 -1.31
N ARG A 160 -10.63 -1.75 -0.12
CA ARG A 160 -11.54 -2.89 0.06
C ARG A 160 -12.90 -2.64 -0.60
N THR A 161 -13.42 -1.42 -0.55
CA THR A 161 -14.66 -1.07 -1.24
C THR A 161 -14.50 -1.14 -2.77
N ILE A 162 -13.35 -0.69 -3.30
CA ILE A 162 -13.05 -0.81 -4.74
C ILE A 162 -13.03 -2.29 -5.17
N LEU A 163 -12.46 -3.19 -4.37
CA LEU A 163 -12.40 -4.62 -4.70
C LEU A 163 -13.78 -5.25 -4.88
N TYR A 164 -14.80 -4.81 -4.15
CA TYR A 164 -16.16 -5.31 -4.35
C TYR A 164 -16.73 -5.01 -5.74
N LEU A 165 -16.28 -3.94 -6.41
CA LEU A 165 -16.71 -3.60 -7.77
C LEU A 165 -16.25 -4.62 -8.81
N PHE A 166 -15.17 -5.33 -8.55
CA PHE A 166 -14.67 -6.40 -9.42
C PHE A 166 -15.42 -7.73 -9.23
N GLY A 167 -16.27 -7.85 -8.19
CA GLY A 167 -16.94 -9.11 -7.86
C GLY A 167 -15.90 -10.24 -7.64
N ALA A 168 -16.13 -11.41 -8.25
CA ALA A 168 -15.20 -12.54 -8.13
C ALA A 168 -13.79 -12.23 -8.66
N ALA A 169 -13.65 -11.38 -9.66
CA ALA A 169 -12.34 -10.96 -10.20
C ALA A 169 -11.51 -10.15 -9.19
N GLY A 170 -12.15 -9.48 -8.22
CA GLY A 170 -11.48 -8.75 -7.15
C GLY A 170 -10.68 -9.64 -6.18
N PHE A 171 -10.83 -10.96 -6.26
CA PHE A 171 -10.03 -11.91 -5.47
C PHE A 171 -8.83 -12.46 -6.24
N LEU A 172 -8.67 -12.09 -7.51
CA LEU A 172 -7.52 -12.49 -8.31
C LEU A 172 -6.30 -11.65 -7.95
N LEU A 173 -5.26 -12.31 -7.46
CA LEU A 173 -4.07 -11.65 -6.92
C LEU A 173 -3.16 -11.01 -8.00
N ASP A 174 -3.35 -11.37 -9.27
CA ASP A 174 -2.55 -10.87 -10.41
C ASP A 174 -3.05 -9.52 -10.96
N GLY A 175 -3.94 -8.85 -10.22
CA GLY A 175 -4.56 -7.59 -10.60
C GLY A 175 -4.58 -6.56 -9.47
N PRO A 176 -5.59 -5.68 -9.46
CA PRO A 176 -5.72 -4.62 -8.45
C PRO A 176 -5.68 -5.12 -7.01
N ALA A 177 -6.20 -6.33 -6.74
CA ALA A 177 -6.18 -6.94 -5.42
C ALA A 177 -4.76 -7.15 -4.89
N GLY A 178 -3.84 -7.61 -5.73
CA GLY A 178 -2.44 -7.81 -5.35
C GLY A 178 -1.76 -6.49 -4.97
N GLU A 179 -1.93 -5.44 -5.77
CA GLU A 179 -1.33 -4.13 -5.49
C GLU A 179 -1.92 -3.47 -4.24
N LEU A 180 -3.24 -3.54 -4.06
CA LEU A 180 -3.91 -3.04 -2.85
C LEU A 180 -3.45 -3.81 -1.61
N TYR A 181 -3.28 -5.12 -1.72
CA TYR A 181 -2.72 -5.95 -0.65
C TYR A 181 -1.27 -5.54 -0.30
N LEU A 182 -0.42 -5.32 -1.30
CA LEU A 182 0.95 -4.86 -1.06
C LEU A 182 0.99 -3.47 -0.39
N ALA A 183 0.13 -2.55 -0.81
CA ALA A 183 -0.01 -1.23 -0.20
C ALA A 183 -0.49 -1.32 1.26
N GLU A 184 -1.42 -2.23 1.56
CA GLU A 184 -1.87 -2.50 2.94
C GLU A 184 -0.72 -3.07 3.79
N VAL A 185 -0.02 -4.10 3.30
CA VAL A 185 1.07 -4.76 4.05
C VAL A 185 2.22 -3.79 4.34
N THR A 186 2.66 -3.03 3.34
CA THR A 186 3.74 -2.06 3.54
C THR A 186 3.32 -0.90 4.44
N GLY A 187 2.08 -0.42 4.31
CA GLY A 187 1.53 0.57 5.22
C GLY A 187 1.46 0.06 6.67
N ASN A 188 1.06 -1.18 6.89
CA ASN A 188 1.07 -1.81 8.22
C ASN A 188 2.50 -1.91 8.78
N LEU A 189 3.48 -2.22 7.93
CA LEU A 189 4.87 -2.34 8.36
C LEU A 189 5.49 -1.00 8.76
N TYR A 190 5.25 0.06 7.97
CA TYR A 190 5.94 1.34 8.12
C TYR A 190 5.18 2.38 8.94
N LEU A 191 3.85 2.31 8.99
CA LEU A 191 3.01 3.36 9.57
C LEU A 191 2.33 2.96 10.89
N HIS A 192 2.41 1.67 11.29
CA HIS A 192 1.77 1.20 12.52
C HIS A 192 2.42 1.85 13.75
N PRO A 193 1.64 2.48 14.66
CA PRO A 193 2.17 3.21 15.83
C PRO A 193 2.69 2.31 16.95
N GLY A 194 2.43 1.01 16.89
CA GLY A 194 2.65 0.07 17.99
C GLY A 194 4.00 -0.64 18.01
N ALA A 195 4.99 -0.19 17.24
CA ALA A 195 6.36 -0.67 17.43
C ALA A 195 6.95 0.06 18.67
N PRO A 196 7.27 -0.63 19.78
CA PRO A 196 7.96 0.02 20.90
C PRO A 196 9.27 0.58 20.37
N ARG A 197 9.49 1.90 20.53
CA ARG A 197 10.82 2.49 20.34
C ARG A 197 11.73 1.84 21.37
N PRO A 198 12.80 1.13 20.97
CA PRO A 198 13.81 0.73 21.91
C PRO A 198 14.45 2.02 22.46
N GLY A 199 14.27 2.32 23.75
CA GLY A 199 15.01 3.40 24.42
C GLY A 199 14.24 4.56 25.03
N ARG A 200 13.01 4.37 25.54
CA ARG A 200 12.51 5.19 26.66
C ARG A 200 12.39 4.32 27.88
N SER A 201 13.49 4.22 28.62
CA SER A 201 13.44 3.81 30.02
C SER A 201 12.48 4.77 30.74
N THR A 202 11.43 4.22 31.32
CA THR A 202 10.62 4.88 32.33
C THR A 202 11.46 4.98 33.61
N GLU A 203 12.46 5.83 33.62
CA GLU A 203 13.04 6.39 34.84
C GLU A 203 12.43 7.77 34.98
N ASP A 204 11.50 7.85 35.89
CA ASP A 204 11.19 8.97 36.79
C ASP A 204 9.71 8.92 37.19
N HIS A 205 9.44 8.10 38.23
CA HIS A 205 8.38 8.40 39.17
C HIS A 205 8.61 7.57 40.44
N HIS A 206 9.62 7.99 41.22
CA HIS A 206 9.64 7.80 42.67
C HIS A 206 10.54 8.90 43.27
N ALA A 207 9.94 9.99 43.65
CA ALA A 207 10.34 10.86 44.72
C ALA A 207 9.11 11.59 45.26
#